data_50117b5eb057225255a8f8a007a0cdc3
#
_entry.id   50117b5eb057225255a8f8a007a0cdc3
#
_cell.length_a   1.000
_cell.length_b   1.000
_cell.length_c   1.000
_cell.angle_alpha   90.00
_cell.angle_beta   90.00
_cell.angle_gamma   90.00
#
_symmetry.space_group_name_H-M   'P 1'
#
loop_
_entity.id
_entity.type
_entity.pdbx_description
1 polymer ?
#
loop_
_entity_poly.entity_id
_entity_poly.type
_entity_poly.pdbx_seq_one_letter_code
_entity_poly.pdbx_strand_id
1 'polypeptide(L)'
;TIVREYVVILVFWAGVISLVAWRGWWFQLLTVWVIPHWVAGVCQTGRKLTEHLGMSSYDPLMGTRTVVGANWFTQFCTWMNFDIFVHGPHHRHPRLGHTQLVDKIENYRRMTQADFPVYPSYGRAALAMMPCLFRNPGVGINAGAIAPSAERCIDVDNFVSDVSKEIVSEEDLETAL
;
A
#
# COMPACT_ATOMS: atom_id res chain seq x y z
N THR A 1 -4.36 -22.38 15.29
CA THR A 1 -3.78 -21.05 15.67
C THR A 1 -4.79 -19.94 15.42
N ILE A 2 -5.29 -19.79 14.19
CA ILE A 2 -6.23 -18.73 13.78
C ILE A 2 -7.49 -18.69 14.68
N VAL A 3 -8.14 -19.82 14.94
CA VAL A 3 -9.36 -19.89 15.79
C VAL A 3 -9.08 -19.35 17.19
N ARG A 4 -7.92 -19.70 17.79
CA ARG A 4 -7.53 -19.19 19.10
C ARG A 4 -7.37 -17.67 19.09
N GLU A 5 -6.79 -17.12 18.06
CA GLU A 5 -6.61 -15.67 17.91
C GLU A 5 -7.96 -14.94 17.82
N TYR A 6 -8.89 -15.46 17.01
CA TYR A 6 -10.24 -14.90 16.95
C TYR A 6 -10.98 -14.99 18.29
N VAL A 7 -10.86 -16.10 19.01
CA VAL A 7 -11.47 -16.24 20.35
C VAL A 7 -10.89 -15.20 21.32
N VAL A 8 -9.57 -15.00 21.33
CA VAL A 8 -8.93 -14.00 22.17
C VAL A 8 -9.43 -12.58 21.83
N ILE A 9 -9.52 -12.25 20.54
CA ILE A 9 -10.03 -10.96 20.08
C ILE A 9 -11.50 -10.77 20.52
N LEU A 10 -12.35 -11.77 20.34
CA LEU A 10 -13.76 -11.71 20.75
C LEU A 10 -13.91 -11.53 22.24
N VAL A 11 -13.17 -12.28 23.06
CA VAL A 11 -13.19 -12.18 24.53
C VAL A 11 -12.71 -10.78 24.96
N PHE A 12 -11.64 -10.29 24.36
CA PHE A 12 -11.13 -8.94 24.64
C PHE A 12 -12.20 -7.87 24.36
N TRP A 13 -12.80 -7.90 23.17
CA TRP A 13 -13.82 -6.92 22.80
C TRP A 13 -15.11 -7.07 23.63
N ALA A 14 -15.53 -8.28 23.96
CA ALA A 14 -16.64 -8.49 24.87
C ALA A 14 -16.37 -7.86 26.25
N GLY A 15 -15.16 -7.99 26.77
CA GLY A 15 -14.75 -7.34 28.02
C GLY A 15 -14.77 -5.81 27.92
N VAL A 16 -14.23 -5.25 26.84
CA VAL A 16 -14.23 -3.79 26.58
C VAL A 16 -15.66 -3.25 26.51
N ILE A 17 -16.52 -3.89 25.70
CA ILE A 17 -17.93 -3.46 25.54
C ILE A 17 -18.70 -3.58 26.87
N SER A 18 -18.49 -4.64 27.64
CA SER A 18 -19.11 -4.81 28.95
C SER A 18 -18.67 -3.70 29.92
N LEU A 19 -17.40 -3.35 29.94
CA LEU A 19 -16.86 -2.24 30.74
C LEU A 19 -17.44 -0.90 30.33
N VAL A 20 -17.49 -0.62 29.05
CA VAL A 20 -18.08 0.60 28.49
C VAL A 20 -19.55 0.72 28.86
N ALA A 21 -20.31 -0.37 28.72
CA ALA A 21 -21.71 -0.43 29.11
C ALA A 21 -21.90 -0.19 30.61
N TRP A 22 -21.11 -0.88 31.44
CA TRP A 22 -21.17 -0.72 32.90
C TRP A 22 -20.85 0.70 33.36
N ARG A 23 -19.88 1.38 32.71
CA ARG A 23 -19.46 2.76 33.05
C ARG A 23 -20.23 3.86 32.31
N GLY A 24 -21.07 3.50 31.34
CA GLY A 24 -21.77 4.47 30.49
C GLY A 24 -20.83 5.25 29.54
N TRP A 25 -19.66 4.70 29.19
CA TRP A 25 -18.61 5.38 28.42
C TRP A 25 -18.79 5.31 26.90
N TRP A 26 -20.02 5.26 26.43
CA TRP A 26 -20.31 5.17 24.98
C TRP A 26 -19.78 6.34 24.19
N PHE A 27 -19.90 7.56 24.73
CA PHE A 27 -19.39 8.76 24.08
C PHE A 27 -17.86 8.74 23.97
N GLN A 28 -17.17 8.31 25.00
CA GLN A 28 -15.71 8.16 25.00
C GLN A 28 -15.26 7.08 24.00
N LEU A 29 -15.93 5.93 23.97
CA LEU A 29 -15.66 4.89 22.97
C LEU A 29 -15.83 5.44 21.55
N LEU A 30 -16.90 6.16 21.28
CA LEU A 30 -17.17 6.74 19.98
C LEU A 30 -16.08 7.75 19.56
N THR A 31 -15.76 8.70 20.43
CA THR A 31 -14.87 9.83 20.12
C THR A 31 -13.39 9.45 20.14
N VAL A 32 -12.98 8.55 21.03
CA VAL A 32 -11.55 8.19 21.20
C VAL A 32 -11.15 7.01 20.33
N TRP A 33 -12.10 6.13 20.00
CA TRP A 33 -11.77 4.92 19.27
C TRP A 33 -12.50 4.79 17.93
N VAL A 34 -13.82 4.83 17.89
CA VAL A 34 -14.60 4.55 16.66
C VAL A 34 -14.34 5.60 15.57
N ILE A 35 -14.50 6.89 15.90
CA ILE A 35 -14.30 7.97 14.93
C ILE A 35 -12.85 8.03 14.42
N PRO A 36 -11.81 8.01 15.27
CA PRO A 36 -10.43 8.01 14.78
C PRO A 36 -10.10 6.80 13.90
N HIS A 37 -10.57 5.61 14.25
CA HIS A 37 -10.36 4.41 13.44
C HIS A 37 -11.08 4.50 12.08
N TRP A 38 -12.30 5.00 12.06
CA TRP A 38 -13.04 5.20 10.83
C TRP A 38 -12.34 6.21 9.91
N VAL A 39 -11.92 7.36 10.45
CA VAL A 39 -11.17 8.37 9.70
C VAL A 39 -9.86 7.78 9.16
N ALA A 40 -9.09 7.09 10.01
CA ALA A 40 -7.85 6.44 9.61
C ALA A 40 -8.10 5.40 8.51
N GLY A 41 -9.17 4.61 8.62
CA GLY A 41 -9.57 3.63 7.60
C GLY A 41 -9.88 4.27 6.24
N VAL A 42 -10.64 5.37 6.24
CA VAL A 42 -10.94 6.13 5.01
C VAL A 42 -9.66 6.70 4.39
N CYS A 43 -8.78 7.31 5.21
CA CYS A 43 -7.50 7.86 4.74
C CYS A 43 -6.60 6.76 4.17
N GLN A 44 -6.49 5.62 4.83
CA GLN A 44 -5.68 4.49 4.37
C GLN A 44 -6.22 3.86 3.09
N THR A 45 -7.55 3.74 2.95
CA THR A 45 -8.17 3.25 1.72
C THR A 45 -7.91 4.22 0.57
N GLY A 46 -8.12 5.52 0.79
CA GLY A 46 -7.82 6.56 -0.21
C GLY A 46 -6.36 6.54 -0.64
N ARG A 47 -5.45 6.34 0.31
CA ARG A 47 -4.01 6.18 0.04
C ARG A 47 -3.76 4.97 -0.87
N LYS A 48 -4.22 3.78 -0.49
CA LYS A 48 -4.01 2.55 -1.28
C LYS A 48 -4.58 2.67 -2.69
N LEU A 49 -5.78 3.25 -2.82
CA LEU A 49 -6.36 3.51 -4.15
C LEU A 49 -5.47 4.45 -4.96
N THR A 50 -4.99 5.53 -4.36
CA THR A 50 -4.11 6.49 -5.04
C THR A 50 -2.83 5.83 -5.53
N GLU A 51 -2.25 4.94 -4.74
CA GLU A 51 -0.99 4.26 -5.06
C GLU A 51 -1.14 3.23 -6.18
N HIS A 52 -2.27 2.54 -6.27
CA HIS A 52 -2.42 1.35 -7.13
C HIS A 52 -3.51 1.45 -8.22
N LEU A 53 -4.61 2.17 -7.99
CA LEU A 53 -5.75 2.13 -8.90
C LEU A 53 -5.41 2.63 -10.31
N GLY A 54 -5.75 1.82 -11.32
CA GLY A 54 -5.52 2.14 -12.72
C GLY A 54 -4.07 2.03 -13.17
N MET A 55 -3.19 1.49 -12.34
CA MET A 55 -1.85 1.10 -12.77
C MET A 55 -1.92 -0.22 -13.53
N SER A 56 -1.16 -0.31 -14.62
CA SER A 56 -1.31 -1.38 -15.62
C SER A 56 -0.11 -2.34 -15.68
N SER A 57 0.84 -2.24 -14.76
CA SER A 57 2.03 -3.07 -14.73
C SER A 57 2.10 -3.94 -13.48
N TYR A 58 2.67 -5.14 -13.60
CA TYR A 58 3.04 -5.98 -12.46
C TYR A 58 4.40 -5.59 -11.87
N ASP A 59 5.24 -4.86 -12.63
CA ASP A 59 6.49 -4.32 -12.09
C ASP A 59 6.18 -3.34 -10.94
N PRO A 60 6.77 -3.51 -9.76
CA PRO A 60 6.50 -2.67 -8.60
C PRO A 60 6.69 -1.17 -8.84
N LEU A 61 7.69 -0.79 -9.64
CA LEU A 61 7.97 0.62 -9.95
C LEU A 61 6.97 1.21 -10.92
N MET A 62 6.56 0.42 -11.94
CA MET A 62 5.61 0.86 -12.98
C MET A 62 4.15 0.62 -12.57
N GLY A 63 3.90 -0.31 -11.67
CA GLY A 63 2.58 -0.71 -11.18
C GLY A 63 2.09 0.10 -9.99
N THR A 64 2.87 1.06 -9.51
CA THR A 64 2.50 1.90 -8.37
C THR A 64 2.82 3.37 -8.61
N ARG A 65 2.08 4.27 -7.94
CA ARG A 65 2.43 5.69 -7.89
C ARG A 65 3.28 5.96 -6.66
N THR A 66 4.51 6.38 -6.90
CA THR A 66 5.46 6.75 -5.87
C THR A 66 5.35 8.26 -5.59
N VAL A 67 5.30 8.66 -4.33
CA VAL A 67 5.28 10.07 -3.93
C VAL A 67 6.58 10.42 -3.23
N VAL A 68 7.28 11.41 -3.79
CA VAL A 68 8.48 12.01 -3.19
C VAL A 68 8.18 13.47 -2.93
N GLY A 69 8.02 13.82 -1.66
CA GLY A 69 7.58 15.14 -1.26
C GLY A 69 8.52 16.25 -1.72
N ALA A 70 8.02 17.17 -2.55
CA ALA A 70 8.73 18.39 -2.92
C ALA A 70 8.55 19.54 -1.92
N ASN A 71 7.59 19.43 -0.99
CA ASN A 71 7.31 20.44 0.02
C ASN A 71 7.34 19.82 1.43
N TRP A 72 7.59 20.67 2.43
CA TRP A 72 7.75 20.26 3.82
C TRP A 72 6.56 19.48 4.37
N PHE A 73 5.33 19.82 3.96
CA PHE A 73 4.12 19.15 4.45
C PHE A 73 4.03 17.71 3.91
N THR A 74 4.28 17.53 2.61
CA THR A 74 4.31 16.19 2.02
C THR A 74 5.45 15.36 2.61
N GLN A 75 6.62 15.95 2.83
CA GLN A 75 7.76 15.29 3.48
C GLN A 75 7.39 14.85 4.90
N PHE A 76 6.77 15.72 5.67
CA PHE A 76 6.29 15.41 7.02
C PHE A 76 5.26 14.27 7.01
N CYS A 77 4.27 14.32 6.12
CA CYS A 77 3.27 13.25 5.98
C CYS A 77 3.91 11.92 5.57
N THR A 78 4.88 11.96 4.66
CA THR A 78 5.63 10.77 4.22
C THR A 78 6.41 10.18 5.39
N TRP A 79 7.15 10.99 6.12
CA TRP A 79 7.89 10.58 7.30
C TRP A 79 6.98 10.00 8.39
N MET A 80 5.86 10.64 8.69
CA MET A 80 4.85 10.13 9.64
C MET A 80 4.25 8.78 9.25
N ASN A 81 4.33 8.41 7.97
CA ASN A 81 3.90 7.13 7.44
C ASN A 81 5.08 6.19 7.12
N PHE A 82 6.23 6.39 7.75
CA PHE A 82 7.44 5.57 7.57
C PHE A 82 7.87 5.46 6.10
N ASP A 83 7.79 6.57 5.37
CA ASP A 83 8.14 6.71 3.95
C ASP A 83 7.44 5.71 2.99
N ILE A 84 6.37 5.05 3.46
CA ILE A 84 5.62 4.07 2.65
C ILE A 84 5.00 4.70 1.38
N PHE A 85 4.97 6.03 1.28
CA PHE A 85 4.55 6.74 0.07
C PHE A 85 5.59 6.66 -1.04
N VAL A 86 6.81 6.30 -0.71
CA VAL A 86 7.85 5.89 -1.67
C VAL A 86 7.56 4.45 -2.10
N HIS A 87 6.42 4.27 -2.77
CA HIS A 87 5.67 3.03 -2.79
C HIS A 87 6.25 1.97 -3.74
N GLY A 88 6.71 2.36 -4.92
CA GLY A 88 7.37 1.45 -5.86
C GLY A 88 8.63 0.81 -5.25
N PRO A 89 9.58 1.62 -4.76
CA PRO A 89 10.72 1.09 -4.01
C PRO A 89 10.36 0.25 -2.79
N HIS A 90 9.28 0.63 -2.07
CA HIS A 90 8.80 -0.16 -0.94
C HIS A 90 8.36 -1.58 -1.35
N HIS A 91 7.61 -1.70 -2.45
CA HIS A 91 7.20 -3.00 -2.96
C HIS A 91 8.38 -3.83 -3.49
N ARG A 92 9.35 -3.18 -4.11
CA ARG A 92 10.51 -3.85 -4.66
C ARG A 92 11.50 -4.29 -3.58
N HIS A 93 11.60 -3.52 -2.49
CA HIS A 93 12.51 -3.81 -1.37
C HIS A 93 11.77 -3.73 -0.02
N PRO A 94 10.88 -4.68 0.28
CA PRO A 94 10.05 -4.62 1.48
C PRO A 94 10.84 -4.73 2.79
N ARG A 95 12.10 -5.17 2.72
CA ARG A 95 13.00 -5.30 3.89
C ARG A 95 13.86 -4.07 4.16
N LEU A 96 13.91 -3.11 3.23
CA LEU A 96 14.69 -1.88 3.46
C LEU A 96 14.03 -0.99 4.51
N GLY A 97 14.89 -0.38 5.32
CA GLY A 97 14.45 0.67 6.23
C GLY A 97 13.87 1.87 5.47
N HIS A 98 12.83 2.48 6.04
CA HIS A 98 12.09 3.56 5.36
C HIS A 98 12.99 4.72 4.89
N THR A 99 14.03 5.07 5.65
CA THR A 99 14.97 6.14 5.30
C THR A 99 15.81 5.85 4.06
N GLN A 100 15.95 4.59 3.68
CA GLN A 100 16.73 4.14 2.52
C GLN A 100 15.92 4.10 1.21
N LEU A 101 14.59 4.15 1.31
CA LEU A 101 13.71 4.02 0.14
C LEU A 101 13.84 5.20 -0.82
N VAL A 102 14.04 6.41 -0.29
CA VAL A 102 14.19 7.63 -1.11
C VAL A 102 15.46 7.56 -1.95
N ASP A 103 16.55 7.08 -1.39
CA ASP A 103 17.83 6.98 -2.08
C ASP A 103 17.77 6.00 -3.27
N LYS A 104 16.96 4.94 -3.14
CA LYS A 104 16.74 3.98 -4.24
C LYS A 104 16.10 4.62 -5.48
N ILE A 105 15.28 5.66 -5.34
CA ILE A 105 14.61 6.31 -6.48
C ILE A 105 15.61 6.85 -7.49
N GLU A 106 16.64 7.51 -7.03
CA GLU A 106 17.67 8.06 -7.92
C GLU A 106 18.42 6.95 -8.66
N ASN A 107 18.68 5.85 -7.98
CA ASN A 107 19.30 4.67 -8.58
C ASN A 107 18.42 4.09 -9.69
N TYR A 108 17.12 3.94 -9.46
CA TYR A 108 16.18 3.43 -10.47
C TYR A 108 16.06 4.35 -11.68
N ARG A 109 16.03 5.66 -11.48
CA ARG A 109 16.02 6.63 -12.60
C ARG A 109 17.23 6.48 -13.50
N ARG A 110 18.38 6.15 -12.94
CA ARG A 110 19.61 5.91 -13.72
C ARG A 110 19.61 4.57 -14.44
N MET A 111 19.05 3.53 -13.81
CA MET A 111 19.12 2.17 -14.32
C MET A 111 18.07 1.82 -15.37
N THR A 112 16.84 2.34 -15.23
CA THR A 112 15.72 1.86 -16.03
C THR A 112 15.50 2.60 -17.33
N GLN A 113 16.14 3.74 -17.56
CA GLN A 113 15.90 4.63 -18.73
C GLN A 113 14.41 4.95 -18.98
N ALA A 114 13.51 4.45 -18.13
CA ALA A 114 12.08 4.62 -18.20
C ALA A 114 11.61 5.52 -17.07
N ASP A 115 10.73 6.45 -17.40
CA ASP A 115 10.07 7.28 -16.42
C ASP A 115 9.03 6.43 -15.66
N PHE A 116 9.34 6.01 -14.45
CA PHE A 116 8.33 5.43 -13.58
C PHE A 116 7.55 6.55 -12.83
N PRO A 117 6.30 6.29 -12.43
CA PRO A 117 5.38 7.33 -11.98
C PRO A 117 5.74 7.86 -10.59
N VAL A 118 6.55 8.92 -10.55
CA VAL A 118 6.92 9.65 -9.34
C VAL A 118 6.23 11.01 -9.30
N TYR A 119 5.57 11.28 -8.19
CA TYR A 119 4.79 12.50 -7.98
C TYR A 119 5.38 13.36 -6.86
N PRO A 120 5.39 14.69 -7.03
CA PRO A 120 5.95 15.61 -6.03
C PRO A 120 5.02 15.84 -4.82
N SER A 121 3.79 15.37 -4.90
CA SER A 121 2.83 15.43 -3.80
C SER A 121 1.75 14.37 -3.93
N TYR A 122 1.17 14.01 -2.79
CA TYR A 122 0.06 13.06 -2.76
C TYR A 122 -1.18 13.57 -3.51
N GLY A 123 -1.44 14.88 -3.44
CA GLY A 123 -2.53 15.50 -4.19
C GLY A 123 -2.39 15.34 -5.71
N ARG A 124 -1.17 15.45 -6.25
CA ARG A 124 -0.94 15.21 -7.68
C ARG A 124 -1.09 13.74 -8.06
N ALA A 125 -0.62 12.82 -7.21
CA ALA A 125 -0.84 11.39 -7.41
C ALA A 125 -2.34 11.04 -7.39
N ALA A 126 -3.09 11.59 -6.44
CA ALA A 126 -4.55 11.42 -6.35
C ALA A 126 -5.28 11.99 -7.58
N LEU A 127 -4.90 13.17 -8.05
CA LEU A 127 -5.46 13.74 -9.29
C LEU A 127 -5.17 12.87 -10.52
N ALA A 128 -3.99 12.26 -10.59
CA ALA A 128 -3.64 11.33 -11.67
C ALA A 128 -4.44 10.02 -11.59
N MET A 129 -4.90 9.62 -10.41
CA MET A 129 -5.76 8.47 -10.19
C MET A 129 -7.22 8.73 -10.57
N MET A 130 -7.72 9.97 -10.41
CA MET A 130 -9.14 10.30 -10.58
C MET A 130 -9.77 9.81 -11.90
N PRO A 131 -9.12 9.95 -13.09
CA PRO A 131 -9.69 9.42 -14.33
C PRO A 131 -9.95 7.91 -14.30
N CYS A 132 -9.16 7.15 -13.53
CA CYS A 132 -9.32 5.71 -13.42
C CYS A 132 -10.58 5.33 -12.64
N LEU A 133 -10.99 6.13 -11.66
CA LEU A 133 -12.24 5.92 -10.91
C LEU A 133 -13.47 5.96 -11.82
N PHE A 134 -13.44 6.81 -12.84
CA PHE A 134 -14.59 6.98 -13.75
C PHE A 134 -14.55 5.99 -14.93
N ARG A 135 -13.36 5.59 -15.38
CA ARG A 135 -13.20 4.69 -16.53
C ARG A 135 -13.29 3.21 -16.15
N ASN A 136 -12.70 2.85 -15.00
CA ASN A 136 -12.59 1.47 -14.56
C ASN A 136 -12.75 1.34 -13.04
N PRO A 137 -13.92 1.68 -12.48
CA PRO A 137 -14.11 1.74 -11.02
C PRO A 137 -13.99 0.38 -10.32
N GLY A 138 -14.02 -0.72 -11.06
CA GLY A 138 -13.91 -2.08 -10.52
C GLY A 138 -12.56 -2.75 -10.78
N VAL A 139 -11.61 -2.03 -11.37
CA VAL A 139 -10.30 -2.61 -11.71
C VAL A 139 -9.37 -2.45 -10.50
N GLY A 140 -9.06 -3.55 -9.88
CA GLY A 140 -8.09 -3.60 -8.78
C GLY A 140 -6.66 -3.37 -9.27
N ILE A 141 -5.76 -3.46 -8.33
CA ILE A 141 -4.37 -3.02 -8.34
C ILE A 141 -3.60 -3.40 -9.58
N ASN A 142 -3.75 -4.36 -10.28
CA ASN A 142 -2.99 -4.78 -11.46
C ASN A 142 -3.90 -5.24 -12.61
N ALA A 143 -5.15 -4.86 -12.57
CA ALA A 143 -6.09 -5.23 -13.60
C ALA A 143 -5.91 -4.30 -14.80
N GLY A 144 -5.32 -4.77 -15.83
CA GLY A 144 -5.19 -4.05 -17.10
C GLY A 144 -3.85 -4.21 -17.79
N ALA A 145 -2.82 -4.71 -17.13
CA ALA A 145 -1.55 -4.98 -17.77
C ALA A 145 -1.56 -6.24 -18.62
N ILE A 146 -2.38 -7.18 -18.23
CA ILE A 146 -2.64 -8.38 -19.02
C ILE A 146 -4.16 -8.46 -19.11
N ALA A 147 -4.72 -8.18 -20.29
CA ALA A 147 -6.02 -8.74 -20.58
C ALA A 147 -5.90 -10.22 -20.19
N PRO A 148 -6.68 -10.73 -19.24
CA PRO A 148 -6.64 -12.14 -18.98
C PRO A 148 -6.93 -12.80 -20.32
N SER A 149 -5.95 -13.47 -20.89
CA SER A 149 -6.30 -14.52 -21.85
C SER A 149 -7.33 -15.33 -21.09
N ALA A 150 -8.46 -15.59 -21.71
CA ALA A 150 -9.60 -16.24 -21.07
C ALA A 150 -9.29 -17.61 -20.43
N GLU A 151 -8.04 -18.02 -20.44
CA GLU A 151 -7.47 -19.26 -19.93
C GLU A 151 -6.65 -19.14 -18.64
N ARG A 152 -6.38 -17.92 -18.14
CA ARG A 152 -5.73 -17.78 -16.84
C ARG A 152 -6.75 -17.39 -15.78
N CYS A 153 -7.42 -18.38 -15.22
CA CYS A 153 -7.77 -18.28 -13.81
C CYS A 153 -6.51 -17.83 -13.06
N ILE A 154 -6.60 -16.78 -12.28
CA ILE A 154 -5.53 -16.39 -11.35
C ILE A 154 -5.39 -17.58 -10.40
N ASP A 155 -4.45 -18.45 -10.73
CA ASP A 155 -4.03 -19.51 -9.83
C ASP A 155 -3.24 -18.80 -8.72
N VAL A 156 -3.86 -18.72 -7.55
CA VAL A 156 -3.29 -18.05 -6.38
C VAL A 156 -1.95 -18.67 -6.00
N ASP A 157 -1.79 -19.98 -6.24
CA ASP A 157 -0.56 -20.69 -5.94
C ASP A 157 0.56 -20.31 -6.92
N ASN A 158 0.24 -20.06 -8.19
CA ASN A 158 1.18 -19.52 -9.16
C ASN A 158 1.54 -18.06 -8.87
N PHE A 159 0.58 -17.23 -8.44
CA PHE A 159 0.85 -15.85 -8.05
C PHE A 159 1.81 -15.79 -6.85
N VAL A 160 1.58 -16.58 -5.82
CA VAL A 160 2.45 -16.67 -4.65
C VAL A 160 3.83 -17.23 -5.03
N SER A 161 3.89 -18.22 -5.92
CA SER A 161 5.14 -18.79 -6.43
C SER A 161 5.95 -17.78 -7.25
N ASP A 162 5.29 -16.99 -8.10
CA ASP A 162 5.97 -16.00 -8.95
C ASP A 162 6.50 -14.82 -8.12
N VAL A 163 5.74 -14.34 -7.16
CA VAL A 163 6.21 -13.33 -6.19
C VAL A 163 7.38 -13.86 -5.35
N SER A 164 7.34 -15.14 -4.97
CA SER A 164 8.44 -15.76 -4.21
C SER A 164 9.71 -15.92 -5.04
N LYS A 165 9.59 -16.23 -6.32
CA LYS A 165 10.74 -16.35 -7.26
C LYS A 165 11.36 -14.99 -7.56
N GLU A 166 10.54 -13.96 -7.68
CA GLU A 166 11.00 -12.58 -7.91
C GLU A 166 11.82 -12.08 -6.71
N ILE A 167 11.38 -12.38 -5.49
CA ILE A 167 12.12 -12.04 -4.25
C ILE A 167 13.46 -12.77 -4.17
N VAL A 168 13.52 -14.05 -4.56
CA VAL A 168 14.78 -14.86 -4.53
C VAL A 168 15.75 -14.38 -5.60
N SER A 169 15.29 -14.02 -6.80
CA SER A 169 16.16 -13.52 -7.88
C SER A 169 16.76 -12.14 -7.57
N GLU A 170 16.13 -11.34 -6.74
CA GLU A 170 16.67 -10.05 -6.30
C GLU A 170 17.77 -10.21 -5.24
N GLU A 171 17.68 -11.20 -4.35
CA GLU A 171 18.77 -11.51 -3.40
C GLU A 171 20.04 -11.95 -4.12
N ASP A 172 19.92 -12.67 -5.23
CA ASP A 172 21.06 -13.07 -6.05
C ASP A 172 21.70 -11.89 -6.80
N LEU A 173 20.93 -10.87 -7.15
CA LEU A 173 21.42 -9.64 -7.79
C LEU A 173 22.10 -8.67 -6.81
N GLU A 174 21.62 -8.59 -5.57
CA GLU A 174 22.26 -7.74 -4.53
C GLU A 174 23.57 -8.33 -3.99
N THR A 175 23.75 -9.64 -4.08
CA THR A 175 25.02 -10.29 -3.69
C THR A 175 26.08 -10.24 -4.79
N ALA A 176 25.72 -9.87 -6.02
CA ALA A 176 26.63 -9.77 -7.17
C ALA A 176 27.13 -8.33 -7.45
N LEU A 177 26.73 -7.34 -6.63
CA LEU A 177 27.16 -5.93 -6.68
C LEU A 177 27.93 -5.56 -5.42
#